data_c65970482c15bfaa9aa8fc0887393b90
#
_entry.id   c65970482c15bfaa9aa8fc0887393b90
#
_cell.length_a   1.000
_cell.length_b   1.000
_cell.length_c   1.000
_cell.angle_alpha   90.00
_cell.angle_beta   90.00
_cell.angle_gamma   90.00
#
_symmetry.space_group_name_H-M   'P 1'
#
loop_
_entity.id
_entity.type
_entity.pdbx_description
1 polymer ?
#
loop_
_entity_poly.entity_id
_entity_poly.type
_entity_poly.pdbx_seq_one_letter_code
_entity_poly.pdbx_strand_id
1 'polypeptide(L)'
;MTSTDPHDYRDDIRHDREFVNDTEAVIRLGSMLLSSGTGSYRVKRAMSDSGLALGIDRLDASVSLTEITATAHRGDNFRTVAREVYRVRVDSSRIAALEDLAHNLPAGTTGRELESRLDDISRTVRPKWAEWQT
;
A
#
# COMPACT_ATOMS: atom_id res chain seq x y z
N MET A 1 -20.61 27.83 -10.72
CA MET A 1 -19.65 28.58 -11.53
C MET A 1 -18.28 27.99 -11.36
N THR A 2 -17.75 27.41 -12.40
CA THR A 2 -16.42 26.74 -12.34
C THR A 2 -15.31 27.81 -12.34
N SER A 3 -14.39 27.67 -11.40
CA SER A 3 -13.20 28.51 -11.36
C SER A 3 -12.37 28.29 -12.62
N THR A 4 -11.95 29.39 -13.25
CA THR A 4 -11.07 29.35 -14.41
C THR A 4 -9.63 29.71 -14.04
N ASP A 5 -9.29 29.69 -12.74
CA ASP A 5 -7.96 30.01 -12.25
C ASP A 5 -7.01 28.84 -12.58
N PRO A 6 -5.95 29.07 -13.38
CA PRO A 6 -4.95 28.02 -13.67
C PRO A 6 -4.27 27.45 -12.43
N HIS A 7 -4.23 28.20 -11.34
CA HIS A 7 -3.65 27.76 -10.07
C HIS A 7 -4.49 26.64 -9.45
N ASP A 8 -5.81 26.78 -9.42
CA ASP A 8 -6.73 25.77 -8.90
C ASP A 8 -6.64 24.47 -9.70
N TYR A 9 -6.53 24.58 -11.03
CA TYR A 9 -6.40 23.41 -11.90
C TYR A 9 -5.11 22.62 -11.62
N ARG A 10 -4.00 23.31 -11.41
CA ARG A 10 -2.71 22.67 -11.08
C ARG A 10 -2.74 21.97 -9.73
N ASP A 11 -3.38 22.58 -8.75
CA ASP A 11 -3.52 22.00 -7.41
C ASP A 11 -4.39 20.74 -7.46
N ASP A 12 -5.47 20.74 -8.24
CA ASP A 12 -6.33 19.57 -8.41
C ASP A 12 -5.57 18.41 -9.04
N ILE A 13 -4.77 18.66 -10.08
CA ILE A 13 -3.96 17.63 -10.74
C ILE A 13 -2.94 17.05 -9.76
N ARG A 14 -2.31 17.90 -8.96
CA ARG A 14 -1.32 17.45 -7.98
C ARG A 14 -1.96 16.59 -6.92
N HIS A 15 -3.11 16.99 -6.38
CA HIS A 15 -3.86 16.22 -5.39
C HIS A 15 -4.30 14.86 -5.95
N ASP A 16 -4.72 14.80 -7.21
CA ASP A 16 -5.10 13.56 -7.86
C ASP A 16 -3.89 12.62 -8.00
N ARG A 17 -2.72 13.14 -8.36
CA ARG A 17 -1.50 12.35 -8.44
C ARG A 17 -1.07 11.83 -7.08
N GLU A 18 -1.16 12.64 -6.05
CA GLU A 18 -0.84 12.23 -4.68
C GLU A 18 -1.77 11.10 -4.24
N PHE A 19 -3.05 11.22 -4.52
CA PHE A 19 -4.02 10.17 -4.20
C PHE A 19 -3.72 8.88 -4.94
N VAL A 20 -3.39 8.95 -6.22
CA VAL A 20 -2.97 7.79 -7.02
C VAL A 20 -1.73 7.14 -6.39
N ASN A 21 -0.72 7.92 -6.08
CA ASN A 21 0.52 7.43 -5.48
C ASN A 21 0.28 6.80 -4.11
N ASP A 22 -0.53 7.43 -3.29
CA ASP A 22 -0.88 6.93 -1.95
C ASP A 22 -1.61 5.59 -2.06
N THR A 23 -2.58 5.49 -2.95
CA THR A 23 -3.34 4.27 -3.19
C THR A 23 -2.44 3.14 -3.68
N GLU A 24 -1.56 3.43 -4.65
CA GLU A 24 -0.63 2.45 -5.19
C GLU A 24 0.34 1.94 -4.12
N ALA A 25 0.81 2.81 -3.23
CA ALA A 25 1.71 2.42 -2.14
C ALA A 25 1.02 1.45 -1.18
N VAL A 26 -0.22 1.72 -0.81
CA VAL A 26 -1.01 0.84 0.07
C VAL A 26 -1.26 -0.52 -0.59
N ILE A 27 -1.60 -0.52 -1.88
CA ILE A 27 -1.80 -1.76 -2.64
C ILE A 27 -0.49 -2.56 -2.72
N ARG A 28 0.64 -1.89 -2.91
CA ARG A 28 1.94 -2.56 -2.93
C ARG A 28 2.24 -3.23 -1.59
N LEU A 29 1.97 -2.56 -0.48
CA LEU A 29 2.12 -3.12 0.86
C LEU A 29 1.28 -4.40 1.00
N GLY A 30 0.02 -4.34 0.63
CA GLY A 30 -0.88 -5.49 0.67
C GLY A 30 -0.39 -6.64 -0.21
N SER A 31 0.08 -6.32 -1.41
CA SER A 31 0.61 -7.30 -2.36
C SER A 31 1.85 -8.00 -1.83
N MET A 32 2.75 -7.26 -1.20
CA MET A 32 3.95 -7.83 -0.58
C MET A 32 3.59 -8.76 0.59
N LEU A 33 2.63 -8.38 1.42
CA LEU A 33 2.14 -9.23 2.49
C LEU A 33 1.50 -10.51 1.96
N LEU A 34 0.63 -10.39 0.98
CA LEU A 34 -0.05 -11.54 0.40
C LEU A 34 0.94 -12.49 -0.26
N SER A 35 1.90 -11.97 -1.03
CA SER A 35 2.94 -12.78 -1.68
C SER A 35 3.85 -13.48 -0.68
N SER A 36 4.01 -12.91 0.51
CA SER A 36 4.81 -13.48 1.60
C SER A 36 4.06 -14.50 2.44
N GLY A 37 2.77 -14.73 2.17
CA GLY A 37 1.98 -15.77 2.81
C GLY A 37 1.01 -15.30 3.89
N THR A 38 0.80 -13.99 4.02
CA THR A 38 -0.14 -13.44 4.99
C THR A 38 -1.58 -13.75 4.58
N GLY A 39 -2.42 -14.13 5.53
CA GLY A 39 -3.84 -14.36 5.29
C GLY A 39 -4.60 -13.08 4.93
N SER A 40 -5.73 -13.24 4.23
CA SER A 40 -6.48 -12.11 3.68
C SER A 40 -6.94 -11.09 4.71
N TYR A 41 -7.35 -11.54 5.88
CA TYR A 41 -7.81 -10.64 6.95
C TYR A 41 -6.68 -9.70 7.43
N ARG A 42 -5.49 -10.26 7.63
CA ARG A 42 -4.32 -9.47 8.07
C ARG A 42 -3.84 -8.53 6.98
N VAL A 43 -3.92 -8.95 5.71
CA VAL A 43 -3.61 -8.09 4.56
C VAL A 43 -4.55 -6.89 4.53
N LYS A 44 -5.85 -7.11 4.64
CA LYS A 44 -6.84 -6.04 4.66
C LYS A 44 -6.60 -5.07 5.81
N ARG A 45 -6.31 -5.59 6.99
CA ARG A 45 -6.06 -4.76 8.17
C ARG A 45 -4.82 -3.88 7.99
N ALA A 46 -3.74 -4.44 7.47
CA ALA A 46 -2.51 -3.69 7.21
C ALA A 46 -2.73 -2.60 6.16
N MET A 47 -3.49 -2.91 5.10
CA MET A 47 -3.84 -1.92 4.07
C MET A 47 -4.68 -0.79 4.66
N SER A 48 -5.67 -1.10 5.49
CA SER A 48 -6.52 -0.10 6.12
C SER A 48 -5.72 0.81 7.06
N ASP A 49 -4.87 0.23 7.90
CA ASP A 49 -4.06 0.99 8.85
C ASP A 49 -3.07 1.90 8.12
N SER A 50 -2.39 1.39 7.12
CA SER A 50 -1.46 2.21 6.32
C SER A 50 -2.20 3.28 5.53
N GLY A 51 -3.37 2.94 4.99
CA GLY A 51 -4.21 3.89 4.27
C GLY A 51 -4.63 5.08 5.12
N LEU A 52 -5.02 4.83 6.37
CA LEU A 52 -5.36 5.90 7.31
C LEU A 52 -4.17 6.83 7.55
N ALA A 53 -2.98 6.28 7.71
CA ALA A 53 -1.77 7.10 7.89
C ALA A 53 -1.49 8.01 6.68
N LEU A 54 -1.85 7.56 5.48
CA LEU A 54 -1.70 8.32 4.24
C LEU A 54 -2.87 9.27 3.97
N GLY A 55 -3.85 9.34 4.86
CA GLY A 55 -5.00 10.22 4.68
C GLY A 55 -6.08 9.67 3.75
N ILE A 56 -6.10 8.37 3.53
CA ILE A 56 -7.20 7.71 2.82
C ILE A 56 -8.35 7.53 3.81
N ASP A 57 -9.50 8.10 3.50
CA ASP A 57 -10.64 8.14 4.41
C ASP A 57 -11.25 6.74 4.63
N ARG A 58 -11.32 5.98 3.55
CA ARG A 58 -11.88 4.63 3.56
C ARG A 58 -11.21 3.77 2.49
N LEU A 59 -10.94 2.53 2.84
CA LEU A 59 -10.40 1.55 1.90
C LEU A 59 -11.25 0.29 1.97
N ASP A 60 -11.92 -0.02 0.87
CA ASP A 60 -12.69 -1.25 0.71
C ASP A 60 -11.84 -2.24 -0.10
N ALA A 61 -11.39 -3.30 0.54
CA ALA A 61 -10.52 -4.28 -0.10
C ALA A 61 -11.16 -5.66 -0.14
N SER A 62 -10.97 -6.33 -1.25
CA SER A 62 -11.27 -7.76 -1.43
C SER A 62 -9.96 -8.47 -1.72
N VAL A 63 -9.64 -9.48 -0.93
CA VAL A 63 -8.37 -10.21 -1.04
C VAL A 63 -8.68 -11.70 -1.22
N SER A 64 -8.23 -12.25 -2.33
CA SER A 64 -8.23 -13.69 -2.57
C SER A 64 -6.81 -14.23 -2.45
N LEU A 65 -6.61 -15.51 -2.77
CA LEU A 65 -5.26 -16.10 -2.74
C LEU A 65 -4.32 -15.50 -3.78
N THR A 66 -4.86 -14.94 -4.85
CA THR A 66 -4.08 -14.52 -6.03
C THR A 66 -4.36 -13.09 -6.47
N GLU A 67 -5.26 -12.38 -5.80
CA GLU A 67 -5.65 -11.05 -6.27
C GLU A 67 -6.06 -10.15 -5.12
N ILE A 68 -5.72 -8.88 -5.24
CA ILE A 68 -6.24 -7.81 -4.40
C ILE A 68 -6.98 -6.83 -5.28
N THR A 69 -8.22 -6.54 -4.92
CA THR A 69 -8.99 -5.43 -5.50
C THR A 69 -9.35 -4.49 -4.38
N ALA A 70 -9.01 -3.22 -4.51
CA ALA A 70 -9.30 -2.25 -3.47
C ALA A 70 -9.82 -0.95 -4.07
N THR A 71 -10.78 -0.34 -3.37
CA THR A 71 -11.29 0.98 -3.69
C THR A 71 -10.95 1.91 -2.55
N ALA A 72 -10.15 2.92 -2.84
CA ALA A 72 -9.77 3.97 -1.90
C ALA A 72 -10.67 5.18 -2.08
N HIS A 73 -11.03 5.82 -0.98
CA HIS A 73 -11.85 7.04 -0.96
C HIS A 73 -11.10 8.15 -0.22
N ARG A 74 -11.07 9.32 -0.82
CA ARG A 74 -10.53 10.54 -0.20
C ARG A 74 -11.40 11.73 -0.61
N GLY A 75 -12.16 12.30 0.34
CA GLY A 75 -13.14 13.33 0.03
C GLY A 75 -14.16 12.80 -0.98
N ASP A 76 -14.35 13.52 -2.08
CA ASP A 76 -15.25 13.11 -3.15
C ASP A 76 -14.57 12.21 -4.21
N ASN A 77 -13.28 11.96 -4.08
CA ASN A 77 -12.53 11.15 -5.02
C ASN A 77 -12.52 9.68 -4.61
N PHE A 78 -12.54 8.80 -5.59
CA PHE A 78 -12.34 7.38 -5.34
C PHE A 78 -11.49 6.77 -6.47
N ARG A 79 -10.81 5.68 -6.15
CA ARG A 79 -10.00 4.96 -7.12
C ARG A 79 -10.03 3.46 -6.79
N THR A 80 -10.32 2.67 -7.81
CA THR A 80 -10.29 1.21 -7.71
C THR A 80 -9.04 0.68 -8.41
N VAL A 81 -8.32 -0.20 -7.72
CA VAL A 81 -7.10 -0.81 -8.24
C VAL A 81 -7.20 -2.33 -8.03
N ALA A 82 -6.86 -3.09 -9.04
CA ALA A 82 -6.75 -4.55 -8.96
C ALA A 82 -5.31 -4.97 -9.25
N ARG A 83 -4.81 -5.93 -8.47
CA ARG A 83 -3.46 -6.49 -8.66
C ARG A 83 -3.49 -7.99 -8.55
N GLU A 84 -2.89 -8.66 -9.50
CA GLU A 84 -2.59 -10.09 -9.38
C GLU A 84 -1.35 -10.23 -8.49
N VAL A 85 -1.40 -11.21 -7.60
CA VAL A 85 -0.32 -11.46 -6.65
C VAL A 85 0.04 -12.93 -6.71
N TYR A 86 1.33 -13.21 -6.85
CA TYR A 86 1.83 -14.57 -6.89
C TYR A 86 2.55 -14.89 -5.57
N ARG A 87 2.07 -15.93 -4.89
CA ARG A 87 2.72 -16.43 -3.69
C ARG A 87 3.85 -17.34 -4.13
N VAL A 88 5.07 -16.94 -3.81
CA VAL A 88 6.26 -17.74 -4.14
C VAL A 88 6.64 -18.61 -2.95
N ARG A 89 6.58 -18.07 -1.72
CA ARG A 89 7.05 -18.72 -0.52
C ARG A 89 6.57 -17.96 0.71
N VAL A 90 6.34 -18.68 1.82
CA VAL A 90 6.07 -18.03 3.11
C VAL A 90 7.38 -17.43 3.64
N ASP A 91 7.33 -16.16 4.00
CA ASP A 91 8.47 -15.42 4.53
C ASP A 91 8.06 -14.67 5.79
N SER A 92 8.22 -15.32 6.94
CA SER A 92 7.79 -14.77 8.22
C SER A 92 8.55 -13.51 8.63
N SER A 93 9.83 -13.38 8.25
CA SER A 93 10.61 -12.18 8.54
C SER A 93 10.08 -10.96 7.78
N ARG A 94 9.74 -11.17 6.50
CA ARG A 94 9.15 -10.12 5.67
C ARG A 94 7.75 -9.73 6.17
N ILE A 95 6.93 -10.72 6.53
CA ILE A 95 5.60 -10.48 7.10
C ILE A 95 5.71 -9.61 8.36
N ALA A 96 6.60 -9.96 9.28
CA ALA A 96 6.79 -9.21 10.51
C ALA A 96 7.21 -7.76 10.24
N ALA A 97 8.15 -7.55 9.33
CA ALA A 97 8.63 -6.21 8.98
C ALA A 97 7.54 -5.38 8.31
N LEU A 98 6.76 -5.97 7.42
CA LEU A 98 5.67 -5.28 6.73
C LEU A 98 4.51 -4.92 7.67
N GLU A 99 4.14 -5.82 8.56
CA GLU A 99 3.08 -5.55 9.54
C GLU A 99 3.51 -4.48 10.54
N ASP A 100 4.74 -4.54 11.02
CA ASP A 100 5.29 -3.52 11.90
C ASP A 100 5.27 -2.15 11.22
N LEU A 101 5.69 -2.09 9.97
CA LEU A 101 5.64 -0.87 9.19
C LEU A 101 4.20 -0.35 9.07
N ALA A 102 3.26 -1.21 8.67
CA ALA A 102 1.87 -0.81 8.41
C ALA A 102 1.19 -0.24 9.66
N HIS A 103 1.45 -0.84 10.82
CA HIS A 103 0.79 -0.45 12.06
C HIS A 103 1.45 0.73 12.76
N ASN A 104 2.67 1.13 12.36
CA ASN A 104 3.44 2.18 13.02
C ASN A 104 3.73 3.39 12.12
N LEU A 105 3.09 3.49 10.96
CA LEU A 105 3.25 4.67 10.11
C LEU A 105 2.68 5.91 10.79
N PRO A 106 3.45 7.01 10.84
CA PRO A 106 2.93 8.27 11.37
C PRO A 106 1.80 8.82 10.49
N ALA A 107 0.83 9.48 11.12
CA ALA A 107 -0.18 10.24 10.38
C ALA A 107 0.50 11.28 9.50
N GLY A 108 0.05 11.43 8.27
CA GLY A 108 0.65 12.33 7.29
C GLY A 108 1.76 11.72 6.47
N THR A 109 2.05 10.43 6.63
CA THR A 109 2.98 9.72 5.75
C THR A 109 2.50 9.83 4.30
N THR A 110 3.43 10.07 3.38
CA THR A 110 3.12 10.13 1.94
C THR A 110 3.30 8.76 1.29
N GLY A 111 2.65 8.57 0.14
CA GLY A 111 2.84 7.34 -0.65
C GLY A 111 4.29 7.13 -1.03
N ARG A 112 5.01 8.21 -1.35
CA ARG A 112 6.43 8.16 -1.67
C ARG A 112 7.28 7.65 -0.50
N GLU A 113 6.98 8.13 0.71
CA GLU A 113 7.67 7.66 1.92
C GLU A 113 7.39 6.19 2.19
N LEU A 114 6.14 5.76 2.04
CA LEU A 114 5.77 4.35 2.18
C LEU A 114 6.49 3.48 1.14
N GLU A 115 6.50 3.91 -0.13
CA GLU A 115 7.21 3.19 -1.20
C GLU A 115 8.70 3.03 -0.88
N SER A 116 9.33 4.08 -0.35
CA SER A 116 10.74 4.04 0.04
C SER A 116 10.98 3.01 1.15
N ARG A 117 10.10 2.95 2.15
CA ARG A 117 10.19 1.95 3.21
C ARG A 117 9.97 0.53 2.69
N LEU A 118 9.05 0.36 1.75
CA LEU A 118 8.82 -0.94 1.12
C LEU A 118 10.02 -1.39 0.29
N ASP A 119 10.67 -0.46 -0.40
CA ASP A 119 11.91 -0.74 -1.12
C ASP A 119 13.01 -1.23 -0.17
N ASP A 120 13.14 -0.59 0.99
CA ASP A 120 14.13 -1.00 2.00
C ASP A 120 13.86 -2.43 2.48
N ILE A 121 12.61 -2.76 2.78
CA ILE A 121 12.23 -4.11 3.20
C ILE A 121 12.54 -5.13 2.11
N SER A 122 12.27 -4.80 0.85
CA SER A 122 12.55 -5.68 -0.29
C SER A 122 14.03 -5.99 -0.43
N ARG A 123 14.90 -5.04 -0.09
CA ARG A 123 16.35 -5.19 -0.24
C ARG A 123 17.03 -5.83 0.97
N THR A 124 16.54 -5.51 2.19
CA THR A 124 17.26 -5.83 3.42
C THR A 124 16.74 -7.06 4.15
N VAL A 125 15.44 -7.35 4.04
CA VAL A 125 14.83 -8.52 4.69
C VAL A 125 14.94 -9.71 3.75
N ARG A 126 15.92 -10.58 4.03
CA ARG A 126 16.13 -11.80 3.26
C ARG A 126 15.48 -12.98 3.99
N PRO A 127 14.83 -13.90 3.25
CA PRO A 127 14.37 -15.14 3.85
C PRO A 127 15.56 -15.96 4.34
N LYS A 128 15.38 -16.75 5.40
CA LYS A 128 16.47 -17.53 6.00
C LYS A 128 17.18 -18.45 5.02
N TRP A 129 16.44 -19.00 4.04
CA TRP A 129 17.04 -19.89 3.04
C TRP A 129 18.09 -19.19 2.16
N ALA A 130 17.98 -17.86 1.98
CA ALA A 130 18.94 -17.11 1.17
C ALA A 130 20.33 -17.08 1.81
N GLU A 131 20.43 -17.24 3.12
CA GLU A 131 21.69 -17.31 3.85
C GLU A 131 22.50 -18.55 3.49
N TRP A 132 21.84 -19.59 3.00
CA TRP A 132 22.48 -20.86 2.66
C TRP A 132 23.10 -20.89 1.26
N GLN A 133 22.94 -19.80 0.49
CA GLN A 133 23.43 -19.72 -0.89
C GLN A 133 24.71 -18.90 -1.05
N THR A 134 25.27 -18.44 0.04
CA THR A 134 26.53 -17.67 0.00
C THR A 134 27.74 -18.56 0.18
#